data_1cdf3979586d7dffafeeffcf17903cec
#
_entry.id   1cdf3979586d7dffafeeffcf17903cec
#
_cell.length_a   1.000
_cell.length_b   1.000
_cell.length_c   1.000
_cell.angle_alpha   90.00
_cell.angle_beta   90.00
_cell.angle_gamma   90.00
#
_symmetry.space_group_name_H-M   'P 1'
#
loop_
_entity.id
_entity.type
_entity.pdbx_description
1 polymer ?
#
loop_
_entity_poly.entity_id
_entity_poly.type
_entity_poly.pdbx_seq_one_letter_code
_entity_poly.pdbx_strand_id
1 'polypeptide(L)'
;MNKNIHNFPYIEISKIAERESWRKEINRPIYHIHKWWAQRLGSVFRGLLLYLFENGGNNVWDKFYKKNDYSDLVVLDPFMGSGTTIGEALKLGASAIGCDINPISSFLVQQELTKVSIDDIITEYNKLQEEISPLIKKYYRTIDPVTKKELRVLYYFWVKIVNTPSGEEVPLFSRYVFAQNAYPTKNPIASILCPKCGCIIRDRYDLKRLKCPSCHLVFNPQKGPVKRTTVEDSKGNIYKIKDLVPKNSMLQEKMYALLAIDENGNKKYLPVTEFDMSLYKDAEIALKQFSNYIPSYTVPAGYNTNQAIGYGYTSWKLFFNDRQLLCLSLLLDGILKIKDEKIREQFLCLFSSTLEFNNTFCSYKGEGTGAVRPIFSNHILKPERTPLENSIWGFDGSSGCFSTLFNSRLLPAKRYLDYPFEIKFDTDGKCIKVLSSNQLSPYLASNWDDFISHKHSSFILNGDSAVLPIPDNSVDFVVTDPPYFDFIHYSELSDFFFAWLSPVLKNKYSFFNANTSRRKNEVQQPNPNLFASLLGNVFTESYRVCRQQGKL
;
A
#
# COMPACT_ATOMS: atom_id res chain seq x y z
N MET A 1 22.50 -13.93 32.82
CA MET A 1 21.82 -13.89 31.50
C MET A 1 22.03 -15.20 30.71
N ASN A 2 21.75 -16.39 31.20
CA ASN A 2 22.06 -17.59 30.40
C ASN A 2 21.44 -18.90 30.90
N LYS A 3 20.10 -18.99 31.04
CA LYS A 3 19.51 -20.31 31.31
C LYS A 3 18.21 -20.64 30.57
N ASN A 4 17.51 -19.70 29.91
CA ASN A 4 16.13 -19.94 29.52
C ASN A 4 15.79 -19.79 28.01
N ILE A 5 16.74 -19.46 27.13
CA ILE A 5 16.48 -19.38 25.67
C ILE A 5 16.00 -20.72 25.11
N HIS A 6 16.36 -21.86 25.75
CA HIS A 6 15.97 -23.20 25.34
C HIS A 6 14.45 -23.47 25.46
N ASN A 7 13.70 -22.64 26.15
CA ASN A 7 12.26 -22.84 26.39
C ASN A 7 11.36 -22.04 25.46
N PHE A 8 11.92 -21.22 24.56
CA PHE A 8 11.12 -20.51 23.55
C PHE A 8 10.67 -21.49 22.47
N PRO A 9 9.34 -21.61 22.17
CA PRO A 9 8.81 -22.57 21.21
C PRO A 9 9.03 -22.12 19.76
N TYR A 10 10.29 -21.94 19.36
CA TYR A 10 10.66 -21.37 18.07
C TYR A 10 10.20 -22.22 16.88
N ILE A 11 10.16 -23.54 17.01
CA ILE A 11 9.74 -24.44 15.91
C ILE A 11 8.26 -24.24 15.59
N GLU A 12 7.41 -24.24 16.62
CA GLU A 12 5.96 -24.08 16.51
C GLU A 12 5.61 -22.68 15.99
N ILE A 13 6.25 -21.65 16.55
CA ILE A 13 6.05 -20.25 16.13
C ILE A 13 6.51 -20.06 14.68
N SER A 14 7.64 -20.65 14.27
CA SER A 14 8.14 -20.55 12.90
C SER A 14 7.17 -21.15 11.87
N LYS A 15 6.55 -22.28 12.18
CA LYS A 15 5.53 -22.88 11.30
C LYS A 15 4.31 -21.99 11.11
N ILE A 16 3.85 -21.36 12.20
CA ILE A 16 2.72 -20.41 12.15
C ILE A 16 3.14 -19.15 11.40
N ALA A 17 4.32 -18.62 11.68
CA ALA A 17 4.88 -17.43 11.05
C ALA A 17 5.03 -17.62 9.53
N GLU A 18 5.50 -18.78 9.08
CA GLU A 18 5.55 -19.13 7.66
C GLU A 18 4.15 -19.06 7.04
N ARG A 19 3.15 -19.67 7.66
CA ARG A 19 1.77 -19.66 7.17
C ARG A 19 1.17 -18.27 7.19
N GLU A 20 1.42 -17.49 8.24
CA GLU A 20 1.00 -16.08 8.33
C GLU A 20 1.57 -15.26 7.17
N SER A 21 2.85 -15.49 6.82
CA SER A 21 3.55 -14.73 5.78
C SER A 21 2.95 -14.88 4.38
N TRP A 22 2.28 -15.99 4.08
CA TRP A 22 1.68 -16.24 2.76
C TRP A 22 0.43 -15.39 2.50
N ARG A 23 -0.37 -15.13 3.53
CA ARG A 23 -1.63 -14.40 3.46
C ARG A 23 -1.82 -13.51 4.70
N LYS A 24 -0.89 -12.59 4.91
CA LYS A 24 -0.88 -11.68 6.09
C LYS A 24 -2.21 -10.95 6.26
N GLU A 25 -2.77 -10.44 5.16
CA GLU A 25 -4.03 -9.69 5.13
C GLU A 25 -5.26 -10.50 5.60
N ILE A 26 -5.19 -11.83 5.54
CA ILE A 26 -6.24 -12.73 6.02
C ILE A 26 -5.96 -13.20 7.45
N ASN A 27 -4.69 -13.41 7.78
CA ASN A 27 -4.26 -14.01 9.03
C ASN A 27 -4.07 -12.99 10.14
N ARG A 28 -3.79 -11.71 9.78
CA ARG A 28 -3.63 -10.56 10.69
C ARG A 28 -4.20 -9.29 10.05
N PRO A 29 -5.51 -9.22 9.77
CA PRO A 29 -6.08 -8.14 8.97
C PRO A 29 -5.87 -6.75 9.56
N ILE A 30 -5.75 -6.61 10.88
CA ILE A 30 -5.59 -5.33 11.56
C ILE A 30 -4.35 -4.56 11.06
N TYR A 31 -3.22 -5.23 10.83
CA TYR A 31 -1.97 -4.58 10.41
C TYR A 31 -1.89 -4.36 8.89
N HIS A 32 -2.99 -4.60 8.15
CA HIS A 32 -3.02 -4.54 6.68
C HIS A 32 -4.08 -3.60 6.11
N ILE A 33 -4.63 -2.69 6.91
CA ILE A 33 -5.56 -1.66 6.44
C ILE A 33 -4.88 -0.69 5.47
N HIS A 34 -3.57 -0.52 5.61
CA HIS A 34 -2.75 0.37 4.80
C HIS A 34 -1.40 -0.24 4.51
N LYS A 35 -0.69 0.27 3.49
CA LYS A 35 0.69 -0.09 3.21
C LYS A 35 1.63 0.46 4.27
N TRP A 36 2.44 -0.44 4.84
CA TRP A 36 3.67 -0.10 5.54
C TRP A 36 4.77 -1.07 5.10
N TRP A 37 6.04 -0.60 5.07
CA TRP A 37 7.16 -1.44 4.65
C TRP A 37 7.74 -2.19 5.83
N ALA A 38 8.27 -3.38 5.56
CA ALA A 38 8.86 -4.25 6.59
C ALA A 38 7.92 -4.60 7.76
N GLN A 39 6.62 -4.79 7.47
CA GLN A 39 5.66 -5.27 8.47
C GLN A 39 6.09 -6.60 9.07
N ARG A 40 6.10 -6.67 10.40
CA ARG A 40 6.50 -7.85 11.17
C ARG A 40 5.35 -8.86 11.28
N LEU A 41 5.71 -10.11 11.63
CA LEU A 41 4.73 -11.18 11.81
C LEU A 41 4.20 -11.15 13.24
N GLY A 42 2.89 -11.00 13.39
CA GLY A 42 2.24 -10.89 14.69
C GLY A 42 2.41 -12.16 15.54
N SER A 43 2.44 -13.34 14.91
CA SER A 43 2.69 -14.60 15.63
C SER A 43 4.06 -14.63 16.33
N VAL A 44 5.10 -14.06 15.69
CA VAL A 44 6.44 -13.97 16.28
C VAL A 44 6.43 -13.02 17.47
N PHE A 45 5.85 -11.83 17.31
CA PHE A 45 5.79 -10.83 18.38
C PHE A 45 4.91 -11.27 19.55
N ARG A 46 3.77 -11.94 19.27
CA ARG A 46 2.96 -12.56 20.32
C ARG A 46 3.75 -13.58 21.13
N GLY A 47 4.50 -14.46 20.46
CA GLY A 47 5.36 -15.45 21.13
C GLY A 47 6.45 -14.78 21.98
N LEU A 48 7.10 -13.75 21.44
CA LEU A 48 8.14 -12.99 22.15
C LEU A 48 7.59 -12.29 23.39
N LEU A 49 6.46 -11.59 23.26
CA LEU A 49 5.81 -10.90 24.39
C LEU A 49 5.42 -11.89 25.48
N LEU A 50 4.79 -13.03 25.13
CA LEU A 50 4.47 -14.07 26.10
C LEU A 50 5.72 -14.61 26.81
N TYR A 51 6.81 -14.82 26.07
CA TYR A 51 8.09 -15.25 26.65
C TYR A 51 8.64 -14.25 27.67
N LEU A 52 8.55 -12.96 27.36
CA LEU A 52 8.97 -11.89 28.26
C LEU A 52 8.06 -11.80 29.49
N PHE A 53 6.76 -11.82 29.32
CA PHE A 53 5.76 -11.73 30.39
C PHE A 53 5.82 -12.91 31.34
N GLU A 54 6.16 -14.10 30.87
CA GLU A 54 6.34 -15.32 31.66
C GLU A 54 7.77 -15.54 32.17
N ASN A 55 8.63 -14.52 32.09
CA ASN A 55 10.03 -14.56 32.55
C ASN A 55 10.84 -15.75 31.99
N GLY A 56 10.61 -16.09 30.73
CA GLY A 56 11.28 -17.19 30.04
C GLY A 56 10.77 -18.58 30.44
N GLY A 57 9.57 -18.66 31.01
CA GLY A 57 8.96 -19.93 31.43
C GLY A 57 8.48 -20.83 30.30
N ASN A 58 8.19 -22.10 30.62
CA ASN A 58 7.75 -23.13 29.68
C ASN A 58 6.31 -22.96 29.17
N ASN A 59 5.58 -21.94 29.63
CA ASN A 59 4.14 -21.81 29.42
C ASN A 59 3.76 -20.97 28.19
N VAL A 60 4.73 -20.52 27.39
CA VAL A 60 4.48 -19.64 26.23
C VAL A 60 3.46 -20.26 25.26
N TRP A 61 3.68 -21.53 24.90
CA TRP A 61 2.81 -22.22 23.94
C TRP A 61 1.42 -22.48 24.49
N ASP A 62 1.30 -22.81 25.77
CA ASP A 62 0.00 -23.03 26.41
C ASP A 62 -0.84 -21.76 26.50
N LYS A 63 -0.20 -20.60 26.63
CA LYS A 63 -0.84 -19.29 26.67
C LYS A 63 -1.08 -18.67 25.30
N PHE A 64 -0.38 -19.15 24.27
CA PHE A 64 -0.44 -18.57 22.93
C PHE A 64 -1.87 -18.55 22.37
N TYR A 65 -2.68 -19.59 22.65
CA TYR A 65 -4.05 -19.73 22.19
C TYR A 65 -5.11 -19.44 23.26
N LYS A 66 -4.72 -18.87 24.40
CA LYS A 66 -5.63 -18.53 25.49
C LYS A 66 -5.85 -17.02 25.55
N LYS A 67 -6.97 -16.64 26.13
CA LYS A 67 -7.16 -15.26 26.60
C LYS A 67 -6.23 -15.04 27.79
N ASN A 68 -5.50 -13.95 27.77
CA ASN A 68 -4.57 -13.56 28.82
C ASN A 68 -4.99 -12.20 29.38
N ASP A 69 -4.54 -11.90 30.60
CA ASP A 69 -4.70 -10.59 31.22
C ASP A 69 -3.36 -10.17 31.83
N TYR A 70 -2.68 -9.28 31.14
CA TYR A 70 -1.43 -8.66 31.60
C TYR A 70 -1.64 -7.15 31.79
N SER A 71 -2.82 -6.74 32.29
CA SER A 71 -3.23 -5.34 32.43
C SER A 71 -2.31 -4.48 33.29
N ASP A 72 -1.49 -5.10 34.15
CA ASP A 72 -0.52 -4.42 34.98
C ASP A 72 0.84 -4.18 34.29
N LEU A 73 1.00 -4.69 33.04
CA LEU A 73 2.23 -4.54 32.27
C LEU A 73 2.10 -3.44 31.21
N VAL A 74 3.20 -2.72 31.02
CA VAL A 74 3.34 -1.67 30.00
C VAL A 74 4.46 -2.03 29.04
N VAL A 75 4.14 -2.06 27.75
CA VAL A 75 5.08 -2.33 26.64
C VAL A 75 5.33 -1.06 25.86
N LEU A 76 6.59 -0.76 25.55
CA LEU A 76 7.00 0.32 24.65
C LEU A 76 7.59 -0.25 23.36
N ASP A 77 7.17 0.30 22.21
CA ASP A 77 7.86 0.16 20.94
C ASP A 77 8.27 1.54 20.40
N PRO A 78 9.56 1.92 20.51
CA PRO A 78 10.06 3.21 20.02
C PRO A 78 10.21 3.31 18.49
N PHE A 79 9.96 2.21 17.76
CA PHE A 79 9.95 2.17 16.28
C PHE A 79 8.72 1.40 15.81
N MET A 80 7.51 1.84 16.24
CA MET A 80 6.28 1.05 16.12
C MET A 80 5.88 0.69 14.69
N GLY A 81 6.28 1.47 13.68
CA GLY A 81 5.99 1.22 12.26
C GLY A 81 4.51 0.94 12.00
N SER A 82 4.15 -0.31 11.68
CA SER A 82 2.77 -0.77 11.48
C SER A 82 2.08 -1.26 12.75
N GLY A 83 2.58 -0.93 13.94
CA GLY A 83 1.91 -1.22 15.21
C GLY A 83 1.84 -2.70 15.63
N THR A 84 2.64 -3.59 15.03
CA THR A 84 2.56 -5.03 15.34
C THR A 84 2.82 -5.33 16.81
N THR A 85 3.86 -4.75 17.41
CA THR A 85 4.16 -4.90 18.85
C THR A 85 3.00 -4.41 19.70
N ILE A 86 2.47 -3.25 19.35
CA ILE A 86 1.40 -2.58 20.09
C ILE A 86 0.13 -3.44 20.07
N GLY A 87 -0.32 -3.86 18.89
CA GLY A 87 -1.52 -4.67 18.75
C GLY A 87 -1.39 -6.04 19.43
N GLU A 88 -0.23 -6.70 19.37
CA GLU A 88 -0.02 -7.99 20.04
C GLU A 88 0.03 -7.84 21.57
N ALA A 89 0.65 -6.76 22.11
CA ALA A 89 0.64 -6.47 23.55
C ALA A 89 -0.79 -6.24 24.05
N LEU A 90 -1.57 -5.41 23.36
CA LEU A 90 -2.97 -5.14 23.68
C LEU A 90 -3.86 -6.40 23.60
N LYS A 91 -3.63 -7.29 22.64
CA LYS A 91 -4.33 -8.58 22.52
C LYS A 91 -4.03 -9.52 23.70
N LEU A 92 -2.87 -9.39 24.30
CA LEU A 92 -2.50 -10.11 25.54
C LEU A 92 -3.03 -9.45 26.81
N GLY A 93 -3.66 -8.29 26.70
CA GLY A 93 -4.24 -7.57 27.81
C GLY A 93 -3.32 -6.53 28.45
N ALA A 94 -2.10 -6.35 27.95
CA ALA A 94 -1.18 -5.31 28.43
C ALA A 94 -1.59 -3.92 27.95
N SER A 95 -1.06 -2.87 28.57
CA SER A 95 -1.07 -1.51 28.02
C SER A 95 0.14 -1.30 27.11
N ALA A 96 0.02 -0.47 26.07
CA ALA A 96 1.06 -0.33 25.07
C ALA A 96 1.30 1.13 24.64
N ILE A 97 2.58 1.48 24.51
CA ILE A 97 3.05 2.79 24.05
C ILE A 97 3.80 2.58 22.74
N GLY A 98 3.39 3.28 21.70
CA GLY A 98 4.07 3.29 20.41
C GLY A 98 4.58 4.67 20.06
N CYS A 99 5.83 4.77 19.62
CA CYS A 99 6.38 6.01 19.07
C CYS A 99 6.92 5.76 17.66
N ASP A 100 6.66 6.70 16.76
CA ASP A 100 7.29 6.73 15.44
C ASP A 100 7.45 8.17 14.99
N ILE A 101 8.58 8.46 14.39
CA ILE A 101 8.86 9.79 13.86
C ILE A 101 8.05 10.08 12.57
N ASN A 102 7.57 9.04 11.90
CA ASN A 102 6.83 9.15 10.64
C ASN A 102 5.33 9.40 10.88
N PRO A 103 4.77 10.51 10.37
CA PRO A 103 3.35 10.85 10.54
C PRO A 103 2.38 9.78 10.04
N ILE A 104 2.73 9.10 8.95
CA ILE A 104 1.88 8.06 8.37
C ILE A 104 1.79 6.85 9.30
N SER A 105 2.90 6.43 9.92
CA SER A 105 2.91 5.35 10.91
C SER A 105 1.96 5.66 12.08
N SER A 106 2.11 6.85 12.68
CA SER A 106 1.29 7.25 13.82
C SER A 106 -0.21 7.33 13.48
N PHE A 107 -0.55 7.91 12.33
CA PHE A 107 -1.93 7.95 11.84
C PHE A 107 -2.47 6.54 11.60
N LEU A 108 -1.70 5.69 10.92
CA LEU A 108 -2.07 4.31 10.59
C LEU A 108 -2.38 3.51 11.86
N VAL A 109 -1.48 3.51 12.84
CA VAL A 109 -1.66 2.73 14.08
C VAL A 109 -2.85 3.25 14.91
N GLN A 110 -3.08 4.56 14.93
CA GLN A 110 -4.30 5.11 15.53
C GLN A 110 -5.56 4.56 14.83
N GLN A 111 -5.56 4.55 13.49
CA GLN A 111 -6.72 4.02 12.74
C GLN A 111 -6.87 2.51 12.95
N GLU A 112 -5.81 1.73 13.03
CA GLU A 112 -5.84 0.30 13.34
C GLU A 112 -6.55 0.03 14.66
N LEU A 113 -6.21 0.77 15.70
CA LEU A 113 -6.70 0.58 17.06
C LEU A 113 -8.04 1.25 17.36
N THR A 114 -8.44 2.24 16.56
CA THR A 114 -9.72 2.94 16.74
C THR A 114 -10.90 2.01 16.50
N LYS A 115 -11.67 1.75 17.54
CA LYS A 115 -12.92 1.00 17.43
C LYS A 115 -14.03 1.89 16.89
N VAL A 116 -14.76 1.38 15.91
CA VAL A 116 -15.95 1.98 15.30
C VAL A 116 -17.02 0.91 15.07
N SER A 117 -18.27 1.32 15.03
CA SER A 117 -19.38 0.41 14.72
C SER A 117 -19.24 -0.12 13.28
N ILE A 118 -19.37 -1.43 13.12
CA ILE A 118 -19.34 -2.09 11.81
C ILE A 118 -20.54 -1.63 10.96
N ASP A 119 -21.71 -1.51 11.57
CA ASP A 119 -22.94 -1.11 10.88
C ASP A 119 -22.84 0.35 10.40
N ASP A 120 -22.23 1.23 11.20
CA ASP A 120 -22.04 2.63 10.82
C ASP A 120 -21.02 2.76 9.67
N ILE A 121 -19.92 1.99 9.70
CA ILE A 121 -18.98 1.93 8.58
C ILE A 121 -19.67 1.46 7.30
N ILE A 122 -20.49 0.40 7.37
CA ILE A 122 -21.22 -0.13 6.23
C ILE A 122 -22.23 0.90 5.73
N THR A 123 -22.92 1.58 6.64
CA THR A 123 -23.89 2.63 6.31
C THR A 123 -23.23 3.78 5.54
N GLU A 124 -22.11 4.30 6.04
CA GLU A 124 -21.38 5.38 5.35
C GLU A 124 -20.76 4.92 4.02
N TYR A 125 -20.28 3.67 3.94
CA TYR A 125 -19.84 3.10 2.67
C TYR A 125 -20.96 3.03 1.64
N ASN A 126 -22.17 2.61 2.04
CA ASN A 126 -23.32 2.54 1.15
C ASN A 126 -23.73 3.92 0.65
N LYS A 127 -23.70 4.96 1.49
CA LYS A 127 -23.92 6.35 1.06
C LYS A 127 -22.88 6.79 0.01
N LEU A 128 -21.61 6.53 0.27
CA LEU A 128 -20.57 6.82 -0.72
C LEU A 128 -20.78 6.04 -2.02
N GLN A 129 -21.26 4.79 -1.93
CA GLN A 129 -21.57 3.98 -3.10
C GLN A 129 -22.73 4.53 -3.91
N GLU A 130 -23.73 5.09 -3.26
CA GLU A 130 -24.90 5.69 -3.93
C GLU A 130 -24.57 7.07 -4.53
N GLU A 131 -23.86 7.92 -3.79
CA GLU A 131 -23.65 9.32 -4.16
C GLU A 131 -22.39 9.54 -5.02
N ILE A 132 -21.28 8.86 -4.68
CA ILE A 132 -19.96 9.13 -5.28
C ILE A 132 -19.58 8.12 -6.35
N SER A 133 -19.90 6.84 -6.15
CA SER A 133 -19.53 5.79 -7.11
C SER A 133 -20.03 6.07 -8.53
N PRO A 134 -21.27 6.55 -8.79
CA PRO A 134 -21.71 6.86 -10.15
C PRO A 134 -20.91 7.98 -10.80
N LEU A 135 -20.50 9.00 -10.01
CA LEU A 135 -19.68 10.12 -10.50
C LEU A 135 -18.32 9.69 -10.96
N ILE A 136 -17.75 8.66 -10.33
CA ILE A 136 -16.46 8.05 -10.69
C ILE A 136 -16.62 7.06 -11.84
N LYS A 137 -17.58 6.14 -11.73
CA LYS A 137 -17.79 5.03 -12.68
C LYS A 137 -18.11 5.51 -14.09
N LYS A 138 -18.72 6.69 -14.25
CA LYS A 138 -19.01 7.26 -15.57
C LYS A 138 -17.74 7.48 -16.44
N TYR A 139 -16.55 7.60 -15.81
CA TYR A 139 -15.26 7.75 -16.51
C TYR A 139 -14.56 6.41 -16.80
N TYR A 140 -15.13 5.28 -16.33
CA TYR A 140 -14.59 3.93 -16.53
C TYR A 140 -15.59 3.03 -17.26
N ARG A 141 -16.00 3.49 -18.45
CA ARG A 141 -16.88 2.77 -19.36
C ARG A 141 -16.36 2.87 -20.79
N THR A 142 -16.79 1.95 -21.64
CA THR A 142 -16.46 1.91 -23.06
C THR A 142 -17.62 1.34 -23.86
N ILE A 143 -17.55 1.48 -25.19
CA ILE A 143 -18.49 0.85 -26.12
C ILE A 143 -17.79 -0.29 -26.83
N ASP A 144 -18.31 -1.50 -26.71
CA ASP A 144 -17.80 -2.66 -27.47
C ASP A 144 -17.89 -2.38 -28.97
N PRO A 145 -16.77 -2.38 -29.71
CA PRO A 145 -16.76 -2.00 -31.11
C PRO A 145 -17.57 -2.96 -32.00
N VAL A 146 -17.80 -4.20 -31.53
CA VAL A 146 -18.54 -5.24 -32.26
C VAL A 146 -20.02 -5.24 -31.92
N THR A 147 -20.33 -5.35 -30.60
CA THR A 147 -21.73 -5.48 -30.14
C THR A 147 -22.42 -4.15 -29.93
N LYS A 148 -21.69 -3.02 -29.94
CA LYS A 148 -22.17 -1.66 -29.67
C LYS A 148 -22.78 -1.48 -28.27
N LYS A 149 -22.63 -2.46 -27.38
CA LYS A 149 -23.06 -2.37 -25.97
C LYS A 149 -22.07 -1.61 -25.14
N GLU A 150 -22.58 -0.89 -24.13
CA GLU A 150 -21.74 -0.28 -23.09
C GLU A 150 -21.16 -1.37 -22.18
N LEU A 151 -19.87 -1.26 -21.85
CA LEU A 151 -19.15 -2.14 -20.95
C LEU A 151 -18.47 -1.32 -19.85
N ARG A 152 -18.25 -1.95 -18.69
CA ARG A 152 -17.51 -1.37 -17.58
C ARG A 152 -16.01 -1.62 -17.76
N VAL A 153 -15.18 -0.59 -17.61
CA VAL A 153 -13.72 -0.70 -17.77
C VAL A 153 -13.07 -0.97 -16.41
N LEU A 154 -12.37 -2.09 -16.31
CA LEU A 154 -11.57 -2.43 -15.14
C LEU A 154 -10.22 -1.72 -15.18
N TYR A 155 -9.54 -1.77 -16.32
CA TYR A 155 -8.20 -1.23 -16.50
C TYR A 155 -8.05 -0.58 -17.87
N TYR A 156 -7.32 0.57 -17.93
CA TYR A 156 -6.73 1.11 -19.14
C TYR A 156 -5.24 0.83 -19.16
N PHE A 157 -4.72 0.45 -20.33
CA PHE A 157 -3.30 0.18 -20.56
C PHE A 157 -2.67 1.35 -21.28
N TRP A 158 -1.63 1.91 -20.70
CA TRP A 158 -0.89 3.04 -21.21
C TRP A 158 0.52 2.64 -21.62
N VAL A 159 1.14 3.40 -22.52
CA VAL A 159 2.55 3.28 -22.90
C VAL A 159 3.18 4.66 -22.96
N LYS A 160 4.39 4.78 -22.42
CA LYS A 160 5.20 5.98 -22.57
C LYS A 160 5.79 6.07 -23.95
N ILE A 161 5.93 7.29 -24.46
CA ILE A 161 6.45 7.60 -25.79
C ILE A 161 7.70 8.45 -25.63
N VAL A 162 8.71 8.19 -26.44
CA VAL A 162 9.87 9.06 -26.63
C VAL A 162 9.88 9.63 -28.04
N ASN A 163 10.31 10.88 -28.16
CA ASN A 163 10.63 11.49 -29.44
C ASN A 163 12.12 11.33 -29.71
N THR A 164 12.46 10.65 -30.80
CA THR A 164 13.85 10.49 -31.21
C THR A 164 14.38 11.76 -31.88
N PRO A 165 15.69 11.97 -31.97
CA PRO A 165 16.28 13.07 -32.71
C PRO A 165 15.90 13.11 -34.20
N SER A 166 15.46 11.99 -34.76
CA SER A 166 14.92 11.91 -36.13
C SER A 166 13.47 12.38 -36.25
N GLY A 167 12.82 12.80 -35.14
CA GLY A 167 11.41 13.24 -35.11
C GLY A 167 10.40 12.10 -35.05
N GLU A 168 10.83 10.87 -34.85
CA GLU A 168 9.94 9.69 -34.71
C GLU A 168 9.43 9.55 -33.28
N GLU A 169 8.13 9.35 -33.10
CA GLU A 169 7.50 8.95 -31.85
C GLU A 169 7.60 7.42 -31.68
N VAL A 170 8.35 6.96 -30.68
CA VAL A 170 8.54 5.54 -30.42
C VAL A 170 7.91 5.13 -29.08
N PRO A 171 6.84 4.30 -29.10
CA PRO A 171 6.25 3.74 -27.89
C PRO A 171 7.21 2.75 -27.20
N LEU A 172 7.34 2.85 -25.88
CA LEU A 172 8.34 2.10 -25.09
C LEU A 172 7.91 0.66 -24.78
N PHE A 173 7.46 -0.08 -25.79
CA PHE A 173 7.19 -1.51 -25.65
C PHE A 173 8.48 -2.33 -25.64
N SER A 174 8.67 -3.19 -24.66
CA SER A 174 9.71 -4.23 -24.69
C SER A 174 9.25 -5.47 -25.48
N ARG A 175 7.94 -5.73 -25.50
CA ARG A 175 7.24 -6.77 -26.25
C ARG A 175 5.79 -6.35 -26.49
N TYR A 176 5.13 -6.97 -27.45
CA TYR A 176 3.74 -6.67 -27.77
C TYR A 176 2.72 -7.60 -27.08
N VAL A 177 3.18 -8.63 -26.35
CA VAL A 177 2.33 -9.41 -25.44
C VAL A 177 2.12 -8.58 -24.18
N PHE A 178 0.98 -7.93 -24.05
CA PHE A 178 0.73 -6.98 -22.95
C PHE A 178 -0.11 -7.57 -21.81
N ALA A 179 -0.96 -8.56 -22.09
CA ALA A 179 -1.78 -9.21 -21.09
C ALA A 179 -1.73 -10.73 -21.25
N GLN A 180 -1.18 -11.38 -20.24
CA GLN A 180 -1.10 -12.83 -20.11
C GLN A 180 -1.55 -13.26 -18.72
N ASN A 181 -1.90 -14.55 -18.57
CA ASN A 181 -2.19 -15.10 -17.24
C ASN A 181 -0.92 -15.17 -16.39
N ALA A 182 -1.06 -15.09 -15.07
CA ALA A 182 0.06 -15.21 -14.13
C ALA A 182 0.71 -16.62 -14.18
N TYR A 183 -0.03 -17.62 -14.68
CA TYR A 183 0.42 -18.99 -14.92
C TYR A 183 0.36 -19.32 -16.41
N PRO A 184 1.23 -18.73 -17.27
CA PRO A 184 1.08 -18.80 -18.72
C PRO A 184 1.28 -20.21 -19.29
N THR A 185 2.01 -21.08 -18.62
CA THR A 185 2.15 -22.49 -19.02
C THR A 185 0.84 -23.27 -18.90
N LYS A 186 0.01 -22.95 -17.91
CA LYS A 186 -1.33 -23.55 -17.72
C LYS A 186 -2.39 -22.86 -18.58
N ASN A 187 -2.26 -21.54 -18.75
CA ASN A 187 -3.20 -20.70 -19.49
C ASN A 187 -2.42 -19.92 -20.57
N PRO A 188 -2.10 -20.54 -21.71
CA PRO A 188 -1.14 -20.01 -22.67
C PRO A 188 -1.67 -18.86 -23.55
N ILE A 189 -2.98 -18.62 -23.54
CA ILE A 189 -3.59 -17.57 -24.35
C ILE A 189 -3.36 -16.20 -23.72
N ALA A 190 -2.85 -15.27 -24.50
CA ALA A 190 -2.54 -13.90 -24.12
C ALA A 190 -3.17 -12.91 -25.10
N SER A 191 -3.20 -11.63 -24.72
CA SER A 191 -3.56 -10.53 -25.60
C SER A 191 -2.30 -9.86 -26.13
N ILE A 192 -2.24 -9.73 -27.44
CA ILE A 192 -1.10 -9.24 -28.22
C ILE A 192 -1.53 -8.01 -29.00
N LEU A 193 -0.76 -6.93 -28.91
CA LEU A 193 -1.00 -5.70 -29.65
C LEU A 193 -0.30 -5.74 -31.01
N CYS A 194 -1.01 -5.46 -32.09
CA CYS A 194 -0.37 -5.22 -33.37
C CYS A 194 0.35 -3.86 -33.37
N PRO A 195 1.67 -3.79 -33.64
CA PRO A 195 2.42 -2.53 -33.58
C PRO A 195 2.01 -1.52 -34.66
N LYS A 196 1.37 -1.97 -35.77
CA LYS A 196 0.99 -1.11 -36.90
C LYS A 196 -0.42 -0.51 -36.73
N CYS A 197 -1.41 -1.34 -36.41
CA CYS A 197 -2.82 -0.90 -36.44
C CYS A 197 -3.50 -0.92 -35.05
N GLY A 198 -2.82 -1.32 -33.96
CA GLY A 198 -3.40 -1.38 -32.63
C GLY A 198 -4.42 -2.51 -32.42
N CYS A 199 -4.66 -3.38 -33.41
CA CYS A 199 -5.55 -4.52 -33.28
C CYS A 199 -5.08 -5.44 -32.16
N ILE A 200 -6.02 -5.89 -31.31
CA ILE A 200 -5.74 -6.84 -30.24
C ILE A 200 -6.02 -8.25 -30.74
N ILE A 201 -5.01 -9.09 -30.67
CA ILE A 201 -5.00 -10.47 -31.15
C ILE A 201 -4.92 -11.40 -29.95
N ARG A 202 -5.77 -12.41 -29.89
CA ARG A 202 -5.71 -13.45 -28.85
C ARG A 202 -5.03 -14.69 -29.41
N ASP A 203 -3.84 -14.98 -28.88
CA ASP A 203 -3.05 -16.13 -29.30
C ASP A 203 -2.07 -16.53 -28.18
N ARG A 204 -1.26 -17.57 -28.40
CA ARG A 204 -0.28 -18.04 -27.43
C ARG A 204 0.75 -16.96 -27.08
N TYR A 205 1.05 -16.86 -25.78
CA TYR A 205 1.97 -15.85 -25.22
C TYR A 205 3.41 -15.97 -25.74
N ASP A 206 3.83 -17.15 -26.20
CA ASP A 206 5.22 -17.51 -26.52
C ASP A 206 5.54 -17.49 -28.03
N LEU A 207 4.61 -17.07 -28.88
CA LEU A 207 4.80 -16.97 -30.32
C LEU A 207 5.95 -16.03 -30.68
N LYS A 208 6.75 -16.43 -31.66
CA LYS A 208 7.84 -15.64 -32.25
C LYS A 208 7.50 -15.06 -33.62
N ARG A 209 6.39 -15.47 -34.25
CA ARG A 209 5.90 -14.97 -35.52
C ARG A 209 4.37 -14.97 -35.52
N LEU A 210 3.79 -13.81 -35.77
CA LEU A 210 2.33 -13.63 -35.81
C LEU A 210 1.96 -12.73 -37.00
N LYS A 211 0.89 -13.10 -37.71
CA LYS A 211 0.30 -12.27 -38.77
C LYS A 211 -0.94 -11.57 -38.20
N CYS A 212 -0.99 -10.25 -38.29
CA CYS A 212 -2.15 -9.48 -37.88
C CYS A 212 -3.35 -9.79 -38.76
N PRO A 213 -4.53 -10.14 -38.21
CA PRO A 213 -5.72 -10.42 -39.01
C PRO A 213 -6.29 -9.16 -39.69
N SER A 214 -6.02 -7.96 -39.17
CA SER A 214 -6.55 -6.69 -39.67
C SER A 214 -5.65 -6.07 -40.75
N CYS A 215 -4.37 -5.84 -40.47
CA CYS A 215 -3.47 -5.12 -41.40
C CYS A 215 -2.43 -6.03 -42.07
N HIS A 216 -2.50 -7.32 -41.83
CA HIS A 216 -1.64 -8.37 -42.40
C HIS A 216 -0.14 -8.25 -42.13
N LEU A 217 0.28 -7.34 -41.24
CA LEU A 217 1.66 -7.24 -40.78
C LEU A 217 2.11 -8.55 -40.13
N VAL A 218 3.29 -9.04 -40.55
CA VAL A 218 3.96 -10.18 -39.86
C VAL A 218 5.03 -9.63 -38.97
N PHE A 219 4.95 -9.96 -37.68
CA PHE A 219 5.87 -9.44 -36.65
C PHE A 219 6.19 -10.49 -35.59
N ASN A 220 7.19 -10.21 -34.76
CA ASN A 220 7.52 -11.00 -33.57
C ASN A 220 6.93 -10.36 -32.31
N PRO A 221 5.91 -10.98 -31.67
CA PRO A 221 5.28 -10.42 -30.48
C PRO A 221 6.22 -10.27 -29.26
N GLN A 222 7.34 -11.02 -29.23
CA GLN A 222 8.32 -10.96 -28.13
C GLN A 222 9.35 -9.83 -28.29
N LYS A 223 9.31 -9.09 -29.41
CA LYS A 223 10.29 -8.03 -29.71
C LYS A 223 9.58 -6.70 -29.93
N GLY A 224 9.73 -5.80 -28.97
CA GLY A 224 9.39 -4.38 -29.11
C GLY A 224 10.64 -3.54 -29.41
N PRO A 225 10.49 -2.23 -29.60
CA PRO A 225 11.58 -1.30 -29.87
C PRO A 225 12.52 -1.10 -28.65
N VAL A 226 12.11 -1.49 -27.46
CA VAL A 226 12.90 -1.31 -26.22
C VAL A 226 13.70 -2.55 -25.88
N LYS A 227 15.02 -2.34 -25.66
CA LYS A 227 15.94 -3.35 -25.17
C LYS A 227 16.67 -2.83 -23.93
N ARG A 228 16.30 -3.34 -22.74
CA ARG A 228 16.80 -2.87 -21.44
C ARG A 228 16.57 -1.35 -21.26
N THR A 229 17.62 -0.52 -21.35
CA THR A 229 17.60 0.93 -21.14
C THR A 229 17.65 1.73 -22.44
N THR A 230 17.65 1.06 -23.59
CA THR A 230 17.73 1.66 -24.93
C THR A 230 16.43 1.46 -25.71
N VAL A 231 16.19 2.33 -26.68
CA VAL A 231 15.11 2.25 -27.66
C VAL A 231 15.71 2.35 -29.07
N GLU A 232 15.13 1.59 -30.00
CA GLU A 232 15.51 1.55 -31.41
C GLU A 232 14.39 2.19 -32.24
N ASP A 233 14.75 3.14 -33.14
CA ASP A 233 13.81 3.75 -34.09
C ASP A 233 13.58 2.88 -35.32
N SER A 234 12.69 3.27 -36.23
CA SER A 234 12.37 2.53 -37.45
C SER A 234 13.55 2.43 -38.45
N LYS A 235 14.58 3.29 -38.27
CA LYS A 235 15.79 3.31 -39.09
C LYS A 235 16.93 2.47 -38.51
N GLY A 236 16.72 1.86 -37.31
CA GLY A 236 17.72 1.05 -36.61
C GLY A 236 18.67 1.86 -35.73
N ASN A 237 18.44 3.16 -35.52
CA ASN A 237 19.25 3.96 -34.59
C ASN A 237 18.88 3.63 -33.15
N ILE A 238 19.88 3.54 -32.27
CA ILE A 238 19.72 3.15 -30.88
C ILE A 238 20.05 4.33 -29.97
N TYR A 239 19.10 4.67 -29.07
CA TYR A 239 19.22 5.76 -28.12
C TYR A 239 19.03 5.27 -26.68
N LYS A 240 19.68 5.90 -25.72
CA LYS A 240 19.37 5.69 -24.28
C LYS A 240 18.06 6.40 -23.96
N ILE A 241 17.09 5.69 -23.39
CA ILE A 241 15.76 6.26 -23.04
C ILE A 241 15.92 7.48 -22.12
N LYS A 242 16.86 7.44 -21.16
CA LYS A 242 17.09 8.54 -20.22
C LYS A 242 17.51 9.84 -20.92
N ASP A 243 18.23 9.74 -22.03
CA ASP A 243 18.72 10.90 -22.79
C ASP A 243 17.61 11.54 -23.63
N LEU A 244 16.50 10.81 -23.82
CA LEU A 244 15.31 11.25 -24.55
C LEU A 244 14.21 11.80 -23.63
N VAL A 245 14.41 11.78 -22.31
CA VAL A 245 13.47 12.41 -21.37
C VAL A 245 13.61 13.93 -21.47
N PRO A 246 12.51 14.67 -21.75
CA PRO A 246 12.58 16.12 -21.86
C PRO A 246 13.02 16.76 -20.53
N LYS A 247 13.79 17.83 -20.61
CA LYS A 247 14.16 18.61 -19.42
C LYS A 247 12.89 19.18 -18.77
N ASN A 248 12.72 18.94 -17.47
CA ASN A 248 11.62 19.45 -16.64
C ASN A 248 10.20 19.00 -17.03
N SER A 249 10.07 17.91 -17.81
CA SER A 249 8.77 17.33 -18.09
C SER A 249 8.83 15.79 -18.13
N MET A 250 7.67 15.16 -17.96
CA MET A 250 7.55 13.71 -18.10
C MET A 250 7.51 13.30 -19.58
N LEU A 251 7.76 12.01 -19.83
CA LEU A 251 7.45 11.40 -21.11
C LEU A 251 5.94 11.43 -21.34
N GLN A 252 5.54 11.68 -22.58
CA GLN A 252 4.14 11.55 -22.99
C GLN A 252 3.66 10.10 -22.85
N GLU A 253 2.36 9.94 -22.63
CA GLU A 253 1.71 8.65 -22.48
C GLU A 253 0.54 8.52 -23.46
N LYS A 254 0.32 7.30 -23.95
CA LYS A 254 -0.79 6.97 -24.87
C LYS A 254 -1.54 5.76 -24.37
N MET A 255 -2.86 5.84 -24.30
CA MET A 255 -3.71 4.65 -24.13
C MET A 255 -3.62 3.77 -25.38
N TYR A 256 -3.45 2.45 -25.20
CA TYR A 256 -3.37 1.54 -26.35
C TYR A 256 -4.35 0.37 -26.27
N ALA A 257 -4.83 0.03 -25.06
CA ALA A 257 -5.77 -1.06 -24.84
C ALA A 257 -6.55 -0.82 -23.55
N LEU A 258 -7.61 -1.57 -23.38
CA LEU A 258 -8.39 -1.62 -22.13
C LEU A 258 -8.86 -3.04 -21.83
N LEU A 259 -9.14 -3.32 -20.55
CA LEU A 259 -9.85 -4.51 -20.10
C LEU A 259 -11.24 -4.10 -19.62
N ALA A 260 -12.27 -4.54 -20.33
CA ALA A 260 -13.65 -4.32 -19.94
C ALA A 260 -14.32 -5.61 -19.46
N ILE A 261 -15.45 -5.45 -18.74
CA ILE A 261 -16.29 -6.54 -18.27
C ILE A 261 -17.75 -6.25 -18.63
N ASP A 262 -18.45 -7.27 -19.11
CA ASP A 262 -19.88 -7.20 -19.42
C ASP A 262 -20.74 -7.47 -18.17
N GLU A 263 -22.06 -7.41 -18.33
CA GLU A 263 -23.03 -7.66 -17.27
C GLU A 263 -22.96 -9.08 -16.70
N ASN A 264 -22.52 -10.04 -17.51
CA ASN A 264 -22.38 -11.45 -17.14
C ASN A 264 -21.02 -11.78 -16.48
N GLY A 265 -20.15 -10.77 -16.30
CA GLY A 265 -18.83 -10.95 -15.73
C GLY A 265 -17.76 -11.42 -16.72
N ASN A 266 -18.06 -11.47 -18.03
CA ASN A 266 -17.08 -11.86 -19.04
C ASN A 266 -16.10 -10.71 -19.33
N LYS A 267 -14.82 -11.01 -19.26
CA LYS A 267 -13.74 -10.04 -19.50
C LYS A 267 -13.33 -10.02 -20.97
N LYS A 268 -13.14 -8.81 -21.50
CA LYS A 268 -12.71 -8.58 -22.88
C LYS A 268 -11.57 -7.56 -22.92
N TYR A 269 -10.49 -7.90 -23.63
CA TYR A 269 -9.44 -6.94 -23.98
C TYR A 269 -9.83 -6.27 -25.29
N LEU A 270 -9.93 -4.95 -25.29
CA LEU A 270 -10.42 -4.16 -26.42
C LEU A 270 -9.40 -3.08 -26.81
N PRO A 271 -9.36 -2.67 -28.08
CA PRO A 271 -8.61 -1.49 -28.51
C PRO A 271 -9.27 -0.23 -27.92
N VAL A 272 -8.48 0.81 -27.74
CA VAL A 272 -8.98 2.15 -27.38
C VAL A 272 -9.69 2.76 -28.60
N THR A 273 -10.85 3.36 -28.36
CA THR A 273 -11.69 4.03 -29.37
C THR A 273 -11.71 5.55 -29.16
N GLU A 274 -12.30 6.28 -30.11
CA GLU A 274 -12.54 7.73 -29.96
C GLU A 274 -13.43 8.05 -28.77
N PHE A 275 -14.37 7.15 -28.42
CA PHE A 275 -15.18 7.29 -27.21
C PHE A 275 -14.33 7.32 -25.95
N ASP A 276 -13.37 6.41 -25.82
CA ASP A 276 -12.47 6.33 -24.65
C ASP A 276 -11.57 7.58 -24.55
N MET A 277 -11.10 8.08 -25.68
CA MET A 277 -10.29 9.30 -25.75
C MET A 277 -11.12 10.55 -25.40
N SER A 278 -12.35 10.65 -25.87
CA SER A 278 -13.26 11.74 -25.52
C SER A 278 -13.58 11.72 -24.02
N LEU A 279 -13.85 10.54 -23.46
CA LEU A 279 -14.14 10.37 -22.05
C LEU A 279 -12.96 10.75 -21.14
N TYR A 280 -11.73 10.48 -21.60
CA TYR A 280 -10.51 10.95 -20.91
C TYR A 280 -10.42 12.49 -20.94
N LYS A 281 -10.68 13.11 -22.10
CA LYS A 281 -10.68 14.57 -22.24
C LYS A 281 -11.76 15.25 -21.38
N ASP A 282 -12.93 14.63 -21.26
CA ASP A 282 -13.99 15.10 -20.36
C ASP A 282 -13.51 15.09 -18.90
N ALA A 283 -12.72 14.09 -18.50
CA ALA A 283 -12.11 14.06 -17.19
C ALA A 283 -11.07 15.18 -16.98
N GLU A 284 -10.23 15.47 -17.97
CA GLU A 284 -9.29 16.60 -17.92
C GLU A 284 -10.01 17.94 -17.72
N ILE A 285 -11.12 18.15 -18.41
CA ILE A 285 -11.93 19.38 -18.29
C ILE A 285 -12.56 19.47 -16.90
N ALA A 286 -13.17 18.38 -16.41
CA ALA A 286 -13.83 18.33 -15.13
C ALA A 286 -12.84 18.50 -13.95
N LEU A 287 -11.61 18.03 -14.09
CA LEU A 287 -10.56 18.15 -13.06
C LEU A 287 -10.30 19.59 -12.65
N LYS A 288 -10.44 20.57 -13.57
CA LYS A 288 -10.22 21.99 -13.28
C LYS A 288 -11.10 22.53 -12.14
N GLN A 289 -12.25 21.86 -11.89
CA GLN A 289 -13.17 22.22 -10.79
C GLN A 289 -12.75 21.65 -9.43
N PHE A 290 -11.79 20.71 -9.40
CA PHE A 290 -11.36 19.99 -8.20
C PHE A 290 -9.90 20.21 -7.82
N SER A 291 -9.31 21.34 -8.23
CA SER A 291 -7.89 21.66 -8.00
C SER A 291 -7.47 21.73 -6.53
N ASN A 292 -8.40 22.04 -5.61
CA ASN A 292 -8.14 22.17 -4.17
C ASN A 292 -7.78 20.84 -3.48
N TYR A 293 -8.15 19.71 -4.07
CA TYR A 293 -7.88 18.37 -3.51
C TYR A 293 -6.60 17.74 -4.08
N ILE A 294 -5.99 18.36 -5.08
CA ILE A 294 -4.79 17.83 -5.74
C ILE A 294 -3.55 18.17 -4.91
N PRO A 295 -2.66 17.21 -4.65
CA PRO A 295 -1.42 17.47 -3.93
C PRO A 295 -0.56 18.53 -4.63
N SER A 296 -0.25 19.61 -3.93
CA SER A 296 0.59 20.70 -4.47
C SER A 296 2.07 20.55 -4.13
N TYR A 297 2.44 19.57 -3.30
CA TYR A 297 3.81 19.40 -2.81
C TYR A 297 4.75 18.89 -3.90
N THR A 298 5.97 19.45 -3.91
CA THR A 298 7.09 18.95 -4.71
C THR A 298 7.61 17.63 -4.15
N VAL A 299 8.21 16.81 -5.00
CA VAL A 299 8.92 15.60 -4.59
C VAL A 299 10.30 16.00 -4.05
N PRO A 300 10.59 15.82 -2.75
CA PRO A 300 11.91 16.16 -2.22
C PRO A 300 12.98 15.20 -2.77
N ALA A 301 14.17 15.69 -3.04
CA ALA A 301 15.29 14.87 -3.47
C ALA A 301 15.66 13.82 -2.41
N GLY A 302 16.05 12.62 -2.86
CA GLY A 302 16.41 11.50 -2.01
C GLY A 302 16.81 10.29 -2.82
N TYR A 303 17.23 9.22 -2.15
CA TYR A 303 17.73 8.02 -2.80
C TYR A 303 16.70 7.39 -3.78
N ASN A 304 15.47 7.16 -3.32
CA ASN A 304 14.40 6.60 -4.15
C ASN A 304 13.74 7.65 -5.03
N THR A 305 13.49 8.86 -4.49
CA THR A 305 12.77 9.91 -5.20
C THR A 305 13.56 10.48 -6.37
N ASN A 306 14.90 10.50 -6.32
CA ASN A 306 15.74 10.92 -7.44
C ASN A 306 15.54 10.06 -8.71
N GLN A 307 15.09 8.81 -8.55
CA GLN A 307 14.75 7.98 -9.71
C GLN A 307 13.53 8.55 -10.45
N ALA A 308 12.47 8.90 -9.72
CA ALA A 308 11.28 9.51 -10.29
C ALA A 308 11.57 10.92 -10.84
N ILE A 309 12.28 11.76 -10.09
CA ILE A 309 12.68 13.12 -10.48
C ILE A 309 13.47 13.08 -11.80
N GLY A 310 14.38 12.12 -11.96
CA GLY A 310 15.17 11.94 -13.18
C GLY A 310 14.35 11.59 -14.44
N TYR A 311 13.07 11.26 -14.28
CA TYR A 311 12.07 11.06 -15.35
C TYR A 311 10.99 12.16 -15.39
N GLY A 312 11.22 13.31 -14.72
CA GLY A 312 10.34 14.48 -14.76
C GLY A 312 9.24 14.49 -13.69
N TYR A 313 9.17 13.54 -12.76
CA TYR A 313 8.17 13.50 -11.69
C TYR A 313 8.59 14.42 -10.54
N THR A 314 8.44 15.72 -10.71
CA THR A 314 8.90 16.77 -9.77
C THR A 314 7.87 17.13 -8.69
N SER A 315 6.62 16.72 -8.85
CA SER A 315 5.57 16.88 -7.83
C SER A 315 4.71 15.63 -7.72
N TRP A 316 4.11 15.41 -6.53
CA TRP A 316 3.33 14.20 -6.25
C TRP A 316 2.09 14.05 -7.13
N LYS A 317 1.49 15.16 -7.61
CA LYS A 317 0.37 15.11 -8.55
C LYS A 317 0.72 14.41 -9.88
N LEU A 318 1.98 14.50 -10.31
CA LEU A 318 2.45 13.91 -11.57
C LEU A 318 2.51 12.37 -11.54
N PHE A 319 2.35 11.75 -10.37
CA PHE A 319 2.24 10.30 -10.23
C PHE A 319 0.89 9.75 -10.68
N PHE A 320 -0.04 10.61 -11.04
CA PHE A 320 -1.40 10.30 -11.44
C PHE A 320 -1.72 10.96 -12.79
N ASN A 321 -2.52 10.31 -13.61
CA ASN A 321 -3.11 10.96 -14.77
C ASN A 321 -4.35 11.79 -14.37
N ASP A 322 -4.85 12.63 -15.29
CA ASP A 322 -5.93 13.58 -14.98
C ASP A 322 -7.24 12.88 -14.58
N ARG A 323 -7.59 11.76 -15.19
CA ARG A 323 -8.76 10.97 -14.80
C ARG A 323 -8.62 10.38 -13.40
N GLN A 324 -7.42 9.89 -13.04
CA GLN A 324 -7.14 9.43 -11.67
C GLN A 324 -7.23 10.59 -10.66
N LEU A 325 -6.64 11.74 -10.98
CA LEU A 325 -6.73 12.93 -10.11
C LEU A 325 -8.17 13.37 -9.89
N LEU A 326 -8.98 13.44 -10.95
CA LEU A 326 -10.40 13.77 -10.84
C LEU A 326 -11.15 12.77 -9.95
N CYS A 327 -11.03 11.47 -10.24
CA CYS A 327 -11.77 10.45 -9.54
C CYS A 327 -11.35 10.31 -8.07
N LEU A 328 -10.05 10.47 -7.76
CA LEU A 328 -9.55 10.53 -6.39
C LEU A 328 -10.06 11.79 -5.67
N SER A 329 -10.11 12.94 -6.35
CA SER A 329 -10.65 14.17 -5.76
C SER A 329 -12.14 14.07 -5.46
N LEU A 330 -12.94 13.47 -6.35
CA LEU A 330 -14.36 13.18 -6.11
C LEU A 330 -14.55 12.24 -4.92
N LEU A 331 -13.73 11.19 -4.83
CA LEU A 331 -13.78 10.26 -3.70
C LEU A 331 -13.44 10.94 -2.38
N LEU A 332 -12.37 11.75 -2.37
CA LEU A 332 -11.94 12.49 -1.18
C LEU A 332 -12.99 13.51 -0.74
N ASP A 333 -13.60 14.24 -1.67
CA ASP A 333 -14.70 15.18 -1.40
C ASP A 333 -15.89 14.48 -0.72
N GLY A 334 -16.27 13.29 -1.21
CA GLY A 334 -17.31 12.48 -0.60
C GLY A 334 -16.95 12.03 0.82
N ILE A 335 -15.72 11.54 1.03
CA ILE A 335 -15.23 11.11 2.34
C ILE A 335 -15.24 12.27 3.35
N LEU A 336 -14.83 13.47 2.94
CA LEU A 336 -14.77 14.64 3.82
C LEU A 336 -16.16 15.11 4.28
N LYS A 337 -17.24 14.70 3.63
CA LYS A 337 -18.63 14.98 4.03
C LYS A 337 -19.17 14.05 5.12
N ILE A 338 -18.48 12.97 5.43
CA ILE A 338 -18.84 12.06 6.53
C ILE A 338 -18.75 12.84 7.84
N LYS A 339 -19.85 12.89 8.59
CA LYS A 339 -19.98 13.71 9.80
C LYS A 339 -19.20 13.13 10.98
N ASP A 340 -19.32 11.81 11.20
CA ASP A 340 -18.58 11.13 12.25
C ASP A 340 -17.09 11.15 11.92
N GLU A 341 -16.32 11.78 12.79
CA GLU A 341 -14.90 12.00 12.59
C GLU A 341 -14.10 10.70 12.61
N LYS A 342 -14.44 9.77 13.52
CA LYS A 342 -13.74 8.49 13.61
C LYS A 342 -13.96 7.65 12.36
N ILE A 343 -15.18 7.62 11.86
CA ILE A 343 -15.54 6.92 10.62
C ILE A 343 -14.88 7.61 9.42
N ARG A 344 -14.92 8.94 9.35
CA ARG A 344 -14.26 9.70 8.27
C ARG A 344 -12.78 9.37 8.18
N GLU A 345 -12.07 9.26 9.30
CA GLU A 345 -10.65 8.93 9.33
C GLU A 345 -10.36 7.49 8.91
N GLN A 346 -11.27 6.54 9.19
CA GLN A 346 -11.16 5.18 8.64
C GLN A 346 -11.22 5.20 7.11
N PHE A 347 -12.12 6.02 6.55
CA PHE A 347 -12.23 6.16 5.09
C PHE A 347 -11.08 6.97 4.49
N LEU A 348 -10.47 7.92 5.21
CA LEU A 348 -9.24 8.58 4.80
C LEU A 348 -8.06 7.61 4.77
N CYS A 349 -7.95 6.70 5.74
CA CYS A 349 -6.96 5.62 5.74
C CYS A 349 -7.17 4.67 4.55
N LEU A 350 -8.41 4.27 4.27
CA LEU A 350 -8.77 3.46 3.10
C LEU A 350 -8.48 4.18 1.78
N PHE A 351 -8.83 5.46 1.69
CA PHE A 351 -8.49 6.32 0.54
C PHE A 351 -6.98 6.32 0.29
N SER A 352 -6.20 6.56 1.33
CA SER A 352 -4.73 6.53 1.25
C SER A 352 -4.22 5.15 0.80
N SER A 353 -4.78 4.06 1.34
CA SER A 353 -4.48 2.69 0.89
C SER A 353 -4.81 2.46 -0.59
N THR A 354 -5.86 3.12 -1.11
CA THR A 354 -6.27 3.03 -2.52
C THR A 354 -5.24 3.66 -3.46
N LEU A 355 -4.53 4.69 -3.02
CA LEU A 355 -3.49 5.35 -3.81
C LEU A 355 -2.38 4.39 -4.25
N GLU A 356 -2.05 3.39 -3.41
CA GLU A 356 -1.02 2.37 -3.71
C GLU A 356 -1.27 1.66 -5.05
N PHE A 357 -2.54 1.46 -5.42
CA PHE A 357 -2.96 0.68 -6.59
C PHE A 357 -3.48 1.54 -7.75
N ASN A 358 -3.54 2.85 -7.57
CA ASN A 358 -4.24 3.78 -8.47
C ASN A 358 -3.36 4.99 -8.84
N ASN A 359 -2.24 4.72 -9.50
CA ASN A 359 -1.27 5.71 -9.95
C ASN A 359 -0.53 5.22 -11.21
N THR A 360 0.23 6.08 -11.88
CA THR A 360 0.92 5.76 -13.15
C THR A 360 2.20 4.92 -12.97
N PHE A 361 2.53 4.52 -11.74
CA PHE A 361 3.62 3.57 -11.43
C PHE A 361 3.11 2.14 -11.28
N CYS A 362 1.79 1.93 -11.33
CA CYS A 362 1.21 0.60 -11.33
C CYS A 362 1.42 -0.09 -12.68
N SER A 363 1.54 -1.42 -12.65
CA SER A 363 1.65 -2.23 -13.87
C SER A 363 0.74 -3.46 -13.83
N TYR A 364 0.56 -4.10 -14.98
CA TYR A 364 -0.28 -5.29 -15.08
C TYR A 364 0.53 -6.54 -14.74
N LYS A 365 0.06 -7.27 -13.72
CA LYS A 365 0.69 -8.52 -13.28
C LYS A 365 0.16 -9.76 -14.02
N GLY A 366 -1.02 -9.66 -14.62
CA GLY A 366 -1.75 -10.76 -15.22
C GLY A 366 -2.92 -11.24 -14.36
N GLU A 367 -3.86 -11.93 -14.98
CA GLU A 367 -4.98 -12.56 -14.28
C GLU A 367 -4.51 -13.77 -13.48
N GLY A 368 -5.23 -14.12 -12.41
CA GLY A 368 -4.99 -15.30 -11.58
C GLY A 368 -4.32 -15.05 -10.22
N THR A 369 -3.62 -13.93 -10.03
CA THR A 369 -2.94 -13.60 -8.75
C THR A 369 -3.08 -12.13 -8.33
N GLY A 370 -4.22 -11.51 -8.62
CA GLY A 370 -4.40 -10.06 -8.49
C GLY A 370 -3.76 -9.32 -9.68
N ALA A 371 -4.59 -8.60 -10.43
CA ALA A 371 -4.20 -8.08 -11.73
C ALA A 371 -3.25 -6.88 -11.64
N VAL A 372 -3.37 -6.06 -10.59
CA VAL A 372 -2.60 -4.83 -10.41
C VAL A 372 -1.34 -5.12 -9.59
N ARG A 373 -0.19 -4.77 -10.14
CA ARG A 373 1.06 -4.64 -9.38
C ARG A 373 1.14 -3.21 -8.87
N PRO A 374 1.08 -2.99 -7.53
CA PRO A 374 1.09 -1.66 -6.96
C PRO A 374 2.46 -0.99 -7.05
N ILE A 375 2.50 0.34 -6.90
CA ILE A 375 3.72 1.16 -6.90
C ILE A 375 4.78 0.61 -5.93
N PHE A 376 4.37 0.17 -4.74
CA PHE A 376 5.27 -0.33 -3.70
C PHE A 376 5.43 -1.86 -3.70
N SER A 377 5.35 -2.51 -4.86
CA SER A 377 5.78 -3.91 -5.02
C SER A 377 7.26 -4.10 -4.71
N ASN A 378 8.05 -3.04 -4.92
CA ASN A 378 9.46 -2.90 -4.56
C ASN A 378 9.61 -1.64 -3.70
N HIS A 379 10.76 -1.48 -3.02
CA HIS A 379 11.08 -0.30 -2.21
C HIS A 379 11.72 0.81 -3.04
N ILE A 380 11.25 1.01 -4.28
CA ILE A 380 11.81 2.00 -5.22
C ILE A 380 10.69 2.74 -5.96
N LEU A 381 10.95 4.00 -6.33
CA LEU A 381 10.03 4.85 -7.10
C LEU A 381 10.50 4.92 -8.57
N LYS A 382 10.46 3.78 -9.27
CA LYS A 382 10.83 3.70 -10.68
C LYS A 382 9.58 3.78 -11.57
N PRO A 383 9.49 4.77 -12.47
CA PRO A 383 8.36 4.88 -13.38
C PRO A 383 8.21 3.67 -14.31
N GLU A 384 7.00 3.18 -14.47
CA GLU A 384 6.67 2.12 -15.43
C GLU A 384 6.64 2.66 -16.86
N ARG A 385 7.09 1.83 -17.82
CA ARG A 385 7.01 2.15 -19.25
C ARG A 385 5.65 1.86 -19.85
N THR A 386 4.99 0.88 -19.28
CA THR A 386 3.63 0.44 -19.65
C THR A 386 2.73 0.50 -18.42
N PRO A 387 2.34 1.72 -17.99
CA PRO A 387 1.47 1.88 -16.83
C PRO A 387 0.13 1.19 -17.00
N LEU A 388 -0.43 0.75 -15.88
CA LEU A 388 -1.80 0.29 -15.76
C LEU A 388 -2.61 1.32 -14.98
N GLU A 389 -3.65 1.87 -15.58
CA GLU A 389 -4.64 2.66 -14.88
C GLU A 389 -5.77 1.76 -14.39
N ASN A 390 -5.93 1.68 -13.06
CA ASN A 390 -7.00 0.94 -12.42
C ASN A 390 -8.23 1.85 -12.23
N SER A 391 -9.43 1.27 -12.26
CA SER A 391 -10.64 2.03 -11.94
C SER A 391 -10.70 2.34 -10.44
N ILE A 392 -10.82 3.63 -10.07
CA ILE A 392 -10.68 4.12 -8.68
C ILE A 392 -11.70 3.48 -7.74
N TRP A 393 -13.00 3.56 -8.08
CA TRP A 393 -14.04 2.92 -7.27
C TRP A 393 -14.01 1.41 -7.41
N GLY A 394 -13.88 0.93 -8.64
CA GLY A 394 -13.90 -0.47 -9.02
C GLY A 394 -15.28 -1.03 -9.35
N PHE A 395 -15.25 -2.24 -9.89
CA PHE A 395 -16.38 -3.07 -10.24
C PHE A 395 -16.13 -4.49 -9.75
N ASP A 396 -17.13 -5.36 -9.82
CA ASP A 396 -16.94 -6.78 -9.53
C ASP A 396 -15.82 -7.36 -10.42
N GLY A 397 -14.89 -8.06 -9.79
CA GLY A 397 -13.71 -8.58 -10.48
C GLY A 397 -12.51 -7.62 -10.62
N SER A 398 -12.61 -6.38 -10.13
CA SER A 398 -11.47 -5.46 -9.98
C SER A 398 -10.56 -5.88 -8.82
N SER A 399 -9.32 -5.38 -8.81
CA SER A 399 -8.41 -5.52 -7.68
C SER A 399 -7.73 -4.19 -7.35
N GLY A 400 -7.47 -3.92 -6.06
CA GLY A 400 -6.77 -2.70 -5.63
C GLY A 400 -7.57 -1.40 -5.81
N CYS A 401 -8.88 -1.47 -6.02
CA CYS A 401 -9.78 -0.33 -6.05
C CYS A 401 -10.45 -0.10 -4.68
N PHE A 402 -11.05 1.07 -4.49
CA PHE A 402 -11.63 1.48 -3.21
C PHE A 402 -12.63 0.46 -2.65
N SER A 403 -13.60 0.00 -3.47
CA SER A 403 -14.62 -0.96 -3.03
C SER A 403 -14.03 -2.34 -2.67
N THR A 404 -13.02 -2.80 -3.42
CA THR A 404 -12.35 -4.06 -3.13
C THR A 404 -11.53 -3.97 -1.84
N LEU A 405 -10.82 -2.86 -1.62
CA LEU A 405 -10.04 -2.63 -0.41
C LEU A 405 -10.92 -2.43 0.83
N PHE A 406 -12.10 -1.82 0.68
CA PHE A 406 -13.09 -1.78 1.74
C PHE A 406 -13.43 -3.18 2.24
N ASN A 407 -13.79 -4.09 1.33
CA ASN A 407 -14.20 -5.45 1.66
C ASN A 407 -13.05 -6.37 2.08
N SER A 408 -11.83 -6.14 1.56
CA SER A 408 -10.68 -7.04 1.80
C SER A 408 -9.71 -6.54 2.88
N ARG A 409 -9.72 -5.25 3.20
CA ARG A 409 -8.79 -4.65 4.20
C ARG A 409 -9.54 -4.02 5.37
N LEU A 410 -10.31 -2.93 5.13
CA LEU A 410 -10.90 -2.15 6.21
C LEU A 410 -11.92 -2.95 7.01
N LEU A 411 -12.94 -3.51 6.37
CA LEU A 411 -14.02 -4.24 7.04
C LEU A 411 -13.50 -5.48 7.81
N PRO A 412 -12.62 -6.34 7.24
CA PRO A 412 -12.01 -7.43 7.99
C PRO A 412 -11.16 -6.98 9.18
N ALA A 413 -10.43 -5.87 9.05
CA ALA A 413 -9.62 -5.32 10.15
C ALA A 413 -10.51 -4.85 11.32
N LYS A 414 -11.62 -4.16 11.03
CA LYS A 414 -12.55 -3.72 12.07
C LYS A 414 -13.30 -4.86 12.73
N ARG A 415 -13.71 -5.88 11.99
CA ARG A 415 -14.27 -7.12 12.57
C ARG A 415 -13.27 -7.87 13.44
N TYR A 416 -11.97 -7.81 13.08
CA TYR A 416 -10.92 -8.43 13.89
C TYR A 416 -10.76 -7.77 15.26
N LEU A 417 -11.06 -6.48 15.42
CA LEU A 417 -11.05 -5.81 16.72
C LEU A 417 -12.06 -6.43 17.69
N ASP A 418 -13.23 -6.85 17.18
CA ASP A 418 -14.26 -7.49 18.00
C ASP A 418 -13.96 -8.97 18.29
N TYR A 419 -13.38 -9.66 17.32
CA TYR A 419 -13.11 -11.10 17.38
C TYR A 419 -11.67 -11.43 16.94
N PRO A 420 -10.65 -11.01 17.73
CA PRO A 420 -9.26 -11.33 17.42
C PRO A 420 -9.02 -12.84 17.47
N PHE A 421 -8.31 -13.35 16.48
CA PHE A 421 -8.00 -14.78 16.37
C PHE A 421 -6.51 -14.99 16.11
N GLU A 422 -6.06 -16.21 16.46
CA GLU A 422 -4.76 -16.76 16.07
C GLU A 422 -4.96 -17.88 15.04
N ILE A 423 -3.98 -18.08 14.17
CA ILE A 423 -3.97 -19.24 13.29
C ILE A 423 -3.33 -20.44 14.00
N LYS A 424 -3.92 -21.61 13.82
CA LYS A 424 -3.45 -22.88 14.38
C LYS A 424 -3.56 -23.97 13.32
N PHE A 425 -2.68 -24.95 13.35
CA PHE A 425 -2.85 -26.17 12.58
C PHE A 425 -3.62 -27.19 13.41
N ASP A 426 -4.66 -27.78 12.84
CA ASP A 426 -5.38 -28.90 13.43
C ASP A 426 -4.60 -30.23 13.27
N THR A 427 -5.17 -31.35 13.72
CA THR A 427 -4.57 -32.67 13.64
C THR A 427 -4.30 -33.14 12.22
N ASP A 428 -5.05 -32.64 11.26
CA ASP A 428 -4.93 -32.96 9.83
C ASP A 428 -3.98 -31.98 9.08
N GLY A 429 -3.33 -31.06 9.81
CA GLY A 429 -2.44 -30.05 9.24
C GLY A 429 -3.16 -28.90 8.53
N LYS A 430 -4.48 -28.77 8.68
CA LYS A 430 -5.28 -27.69 8.11
C LYS A 430 -5.16 -26.44 9.00
N CYS A 431 -4.97 -25.28 8.37
CA CYS A 431 -4.93 -24.02 9.07
C CYS A 431 -6.34 -23.57 9.46
N ILE A 432 -6.57 -23.41 10.76
CA ILE A 432 -7.82 -22.94 11.36
C ILE A 432 -7.61 -21.64 12.15
N LYS A 433 -8.69 -20.90 12.39
CA LYS A 433 -8.70 -19.67 13.21
C LYS A 433 -9.27 -20.00 14.59
N VAL A 434 -8.54 -19.61 15.63
CA VAL A 434 -8.91 -19.84 17.04
C VAL A 434 -9.05 -18.48 17.72
N LEU A 435 -10.20 -18.23 18.34
CA LEU A 435 -10.41 -17.06 19.18
C LEU A 435 -9.59 -17.21 20.46
N SER A 436 -8.55 -16.44 20.59
CA SER A 436 -7.53 -16.60 21.65
C SER A 436 -7.21 -15.32 22.39
N SER A 437 -7.83 -14.22 22.00
CA SER A 437 -7.54 -12.92 22.56
C SER A 437 -8.82 -12.24 23.08
N ASN A 438 -8.63 -11.26 23.96
CA ASN A 438 -9.70 -10.37 24.34
C ASN A 438 -10.10 -9.49 23.16
N GLN A 439 -11.31 -8.95 23.21
CA GLN A 439 -11.71 -7.90 22.28
C GLN A 439 -10.65 -6.78 22.31
N LEU A 440 -10.22 -6.34 21.14
CA LEU A 440 -9.22 -5.29 21.02
C LEU A 440 -9.93 -3.93 20.93
N SER A 441 -10.13 -3.32 22.09
CA SER A 441 -10.75 -2.01 22.22
C SER A 441 -9.98 -1.18 23.26
N PRO A 442 -8.72 -0.80 22.94
CA PRO A 442 -7.92 -0.04 23.89
C PRO A 442 -8.49 1.36 24.05
N TYR A 443 -8.31 1.93 25.23
CA TYR A 443 -8.46 3.36 25.42
C TYR A 443 -7.28 4.07 24.75
N LEU A 444 -7.55 4.95 23.79
CA LEU A 444 -6.52 5.72 23.10
C LEU A 444 -6.23 6.99 23.90
N ALA A 445 -5.15 6.97 24.64
CA ALA A 445 -4.75 8.06 25.53
C ALA A 445 -4.15 9.24 24.75
N SER A 446 -4.43 10.45 25.23
CA SER A 446 -3.94 11.71 24.67
C SER A 446 -2.63 12.21 25.31
N ASN A 447 -2.33 11.77 26.52
CA ASN A 447 -1.12 12.10 27.28
C ASN A 447 -0.81 11.00 28.30
N TRP A 448 0.30 11.15 29.03
CA TRP A 448 0.75 10.18 30.01
C TRP A 448 -0.26 9.96 31.17
N ASP A 449 -0.79 11.02 31.74
CA ASP A 449 -1.72 10.93 32.89
C ASP A 449 -3.01 10.23 32.49
N ASP A 450 -3.48 10.51 31.29
CA ASP A 450 -4.62 9.84 30.67
C ASP A 450 -4.33 8.35 30.41
N PHE A 451 -3.13 8.01 29.95
CA PHE A 451 -2.68 6.63 29.72
C PHE A 451 -2.68 5.79 30.99
N ILE A 452 -2.13 6.29 32.10
CA ILE A 452 -2.04 5.54 33.34
C ILE A 452 -3.36 5.46 34.10
N SER A 453 -4.31 6.34 33.82
CA SER A 453 -5.64 6.35 34.46
C SER A 453 -6.57 5.26 33.93
N HIS A 454 -6.23 4.59 32.81
CA HIS A 454 -7.04 3.58 32.18
C HIS A 454 -6.27 2.26 32.03
N LYS A 455 -6.91 1.14 32.37
CA LYS A 455 -6.39 -0.19 32.02
C LYS A 455 -6.59 -0.47 30.52
N HIS A 456 -5.74 -1.31 29.93
CA HIS A 456 -5.78 -1.64 28.49
C HIS A 456 -5.73 -0.39 27.59
N SER A 457 -4.90 0.56 27.97
CA SER A 457 -4.71 1.80 27.23
C SER A 457 -3.60 1.68 26.18
N SER A 458 -3.70 2.51 25.17
CA SER A 458 -2.65 2.70 24.17
C SER A 458 -2.30 4.17 24.03
N PHE A 459 -1.01 4.49 24.04
CA PHE A 459 -0.52 5.84 23.84
C PHE A 459 0.33 5.89 22.57
N ILE A 460 -0.22 6.47 21.50
CA ILE A 460 0.41 6.53 20.20
C ILE A 460 1.02 7.92 19.99
N LEU A 461 2.34 7.94 19.92
CA LEU A 461 3.14 9.15 19.80
C LEU A 461 3.64 9.34 18.36
N ASN A 462 3.63 10.58 17.89
CA ASN A 462 4.41 10.97 16.73
C ASN A 462 5.53 11.90 17.18
N GLY A 463 6.78 11.45 17.07
CA GLY A 463 7.92 12.22 17.54
C GLY A 463 9.24 11.46 17.50
N ASP A 464 10.26 12.13 18.03
CA ASP A 464 11.60 11.57 18.17
C ASP A 464 11.65 10.62 19.38
N SER A 465 11.92 9.35 19.13
CA SER A 465 12.02 8.34 20.18
C SER A 465 13.26 8.47 21.07
N ALA A 466 14.16 9.39 20.76
CA ALA A 466 15.25 9.80 21.65
C ALA A 466 14.80 10.78 22.76
N VAL A 467 13.55 11.27 22.69
CA VAL A 467 12.97 12.19 23.71
C VAL A 467 11.49 11.86 23.89
N LEU A 468 11.19 10.89 24.76
CA LEU A 468 9.83 10.45 25.01
C LEU A 468 9.17 11.26 26.13
N PRO A 469 7.93 11.72 25.98
CA PRO A 469 7.18 12.41 27.02
C PRO A 469 6.62 11.40 28.05
N ILE A 470 7.49 10.57 28.61
CA ILE A 470 7.18 9.47 29.51
C ILE A 470 8.14 9.60 30.74
N PRO A 471 7.67 9.45 31.98
CA PRO A 471 8.54 9.48 33.17
C PRO A 471 9.57 8.35 33.18
N ASP A 472 10.62 8.54 33.98
CA ASP A 472 11.62 7.51 34.25
C ASP A 472 10.97 6.27 34.88
N ASN A 473 11.50 5.09 34.60
CA ASN A 473 11.08 3.83 35.23
C ASN A 473 9.56 3.56 35.13
N SER A 474 8.97 3.80 33.95
CA SER A 474 7.52 3.75 33.72
C SER A 474 7.06 2.51 32.95
N VAL A 475 7.91 1.89 32.14
CA VAL A 475 7.56 0.76 31.27
C VAL A 475 8.23 -0.53 31.72
N ASP A 476 7.53 -1.67 31.54
CA ASP A 476 8.05 -2.98 31.95
C ASP A 476 8.91 -3.63 30.88
N PHE A 477 8.54 -3.42 29.62
CA PHE A 477 9.25 -4.02 28.46
C PHE A 477 9.39 -3.01 27.34
N VAL A 478 10.58 -2.97 26.75
CA VAL A 478 10.83 -2.31 25.46
C VAL A 478 11.02 -3.41 24.42
N VAL A 479 10.12 -3.51 23.47
CA VAL A 479 10.14 -4.55 22.43
C VAL A 479 10.03 -3.87 21.07
N THR A 480 11.11 -3.92 20.30
CA THR A 480 11.19 -3.22 19.02
C THR A 480 12.03 -3.96 18.00
N ASP A 481 11.84 -3.60 16.75
CA ASP A 481 12.67 -3.99 15.63
C ASP A 481 13.10 -2.72 14.88
N PRO A 482 14.28 -2.17 15.24
CA PRO A 482 14.72 -0.85 14.80
C PRO A 482 15.04 -0.84 13.29
N PRO A 483 15.15 0.35 12.66
CA PRO A 483 15.59 0.47 11.27
C PRO A 483 16.96 -0.19 11.04
N TYR A 484 17.11 -0.81 9.86
CA TYR A 484 18.36 -1.47 9.47
C TYR A 484 19.21 -0.55 8.59
N PHE A 485 19.97 0.33 9.21
CA PHE A 485 20.89 1.23 8.53
C PHE A 485 20.25 1.99 7.36
N ASP A 486 20.72 1.83 6.13
CA ASP A 486 20.31 2.55 4.92
C ASP A 486 19.43 1.69 3.99
N PHE A 487 18.73 0.66 4.50
CA PHE A 487 18.00 -0.29 3.65
C PHE A 487 16.63 0.22 3.15
N ILE A 488 15.84 0.84 4.02
CA ILE A 488 14.50 1.32 3.66
C ILE A 488 14.37 2.79 4.03
N HIS A 489 14.12 3.62 3.03
CA HIS A 489 13.91 5.05 3.20
C HIS A 489 12.42 5.32 3.42
N TYR A 490 11.95 5.04 4.65
CA TYR A 490 10.51 5.06 5.00
C TYR A 490 9.84 6.39 4.67
N SER A 491 10.46 7.51 5.03
CA SER A 491 9.90 8.83 4.78
C SER A 491 9.83 9.19 3.30
N GLU A 492 10.82 8.78 2.49
CA GLU A 492 10.78 9.00 1.04
C GLU A 492 9.60 8.30 0.38
N LEU A 493 9.26 7.10 0.86
CA LEU A 493 8.17 6.30 0.33
C LEU A 493 6.81 6.76 0.89
N SER A 494 6.75 7.12 2.18
CA SER A 494 5.52 7.59 2.83
C SER A 494 5.09 8.98 2.41
N ASP A 495 6.01 9.81 1.89
CA ASP A 495 5.71 11.12 1.30
C ASP A 495 4.62 11.06 0.21
N PHE A 496 4.55 9.94 -0.52
CA PHE A 496 3.50 9.69 -1.50
C PHE A 496 2.09 9.73 -0.88
N PHE A 497 1.91 9.13 0.27
CA PHE A 497 0.64 9.14 1.02
C PHE A 497 0.45 10.45 1.78
N PHE A 498 1.54 10.96 2.35
CA PHE A 498 1.54 12.21 3.11
C PHE A 498 1.05 13.39 2.28
N ALA A 499 1.43 13.45 1.01
CA ALA A 499 1.03 14.52 0.10
C ALA A 499 -0.50 14.66 -0.06
N TRP A 500 -1.25 13.57 0.04
CA TRP A 500 -2.71 13.56 -0.02
C TRP A 500 -3.39 13.74 1.35
N LEU A 501 -2.79 13.20 2.41
CA LEU A 501 -3.39 13.24 3.75
C LEU A 501 -3.12 14.55 4.49
N SER A 502 -1.92 15.15 4.32
CA SER A 502 -1.55 16.37 5.03
C SER A 502 -2.53 17.54 4.81
N PRO A 503 -2.99 17.87 3.60
CA PRO A 503 -3.93 18.96 3.42
C PRO A 503 -5.23 18.84 4.20
N VAL A 504 -5.69 17.61 4.46
CA VAL A 504 -6.99 17.33 5.11
C VAL A 504 -6.87 17.00 6.60
N LEU A 505 -5.67 16.59 7.08
CA LEU A 505 -5.45 16.20 8.47
C LEU A 505 -4.64 17.22 9.29
N LYS A 506 -3.96 18.19 8.67
CA LYS A 506 -3.07 19.15 9.34
C LYS A 506 -3.73 20.00 10.43
N ASN A 507 -5.02 20.26 10.32
CA ASN A 507 -5.76 21.04 11.31
C ASN A 507 -6.07 20.26 12.59
N LYS A 508 -6.11 18.92 12.51
CA LYS A 508 -6.33 18.04 13.65
C LYS A 508 -5.02 17.53 14.25
N TYR A 509 -4.13 17.08 13.38
CA TYR A 509 -2.86 16.48 13.78
C TYR A 509 -1.70 17.40 13.41
N SER A 510 -1.06 18.00 14.41
CA SER A 510 0.07 18.92 14.22
C SER A 510 1.22 18.31 13.42
N PHE A 511 1.40 16.99 13.52
CA PHE A 511 2.45 16.26 12.78
C PHE A 511 2.21 16.19 11.26
N PHE A 512 1.00 16.50 10.78
CA PHE A 512 0.74 16.72 9.35
C PHE A 512 0.98 18.17 8.90
N ASN A 513 1.31 19.09 9.79
CA ASN A 513 1.57 20.48 9.43
C ASN A 513 3.00 20.68 8.90
N ALA A 514 3.31 20.01 7.79
CA ALA A 514 4.58 20.08 7.08
C ALA A 514 4.35 19.79 5.58
N ASN A 515 5.39 19.97 4.76
CA ASN A 515 5.34 19.66 3.32
C ASN A 515 5.81 18.25 2.98
N THR A 516 6.34 17.51 3.94
CA THR A 516 6.92 16.18 3.79
C THR A 516 6.81 15.40 5.10
N SER A 517 6.80 14.09 5.03
CA SER A 517 6.86 13.21 6.19
C SER A 517 8.27 13.09 6.78
N ARG A 518 9.30 13.55 6.06
CA ARG A 518 10.72 13.46 6.48
C ARG A 518 10.99 14.33 7.69
N ARG A 519 11.78 13.81 8.62
CA ARG A 519 12.19 14.50 9.85
C ARG A 519 13.69 14.45 10.03
N LYS A 520 14.26 15.47 10.70
CA LYS A 520 15.72 15.63 10.85
C LYS A 520 16.39 14.49 11.63
N ASN A 521 15.69 13.90 12.58
CA ASN A 521 16.25 12.91 13.51
C ASN A 521 15.83 11.47 13.14
N GLU A 522 15.48 11.21 11.87
CA GLU A 522 15.24 9.84 11.43
C GLU A 522 16.49 8.99 11.63
N VAL A 523 16.34 7.81 12.25
CA VAL A 523 17.46 6.90 12.54
C VAL A 523 18.02 6.28 11.26
N GLN A 524 17.28 6.23 10.16
CA GLN A 524 17.76 5.77 8.86
C GLN A 524 18.78 6.77 8.28
N GLN A 525 20.06 6.35 8.14
CA GLN A 525 21.17 7.22 7.74
C GLN A 525 22.24 6.42 6.95
N PRO A 526 22.80 6.99 5.85
CA PRO A 526 23.90 6.36 5.11
C PRO A 526 25.26 6.44 5.82
N ASN A 527 25.41 7.30 6.81
CA ASN A 527 26.63 7.43 7.61
C ASN A 527 26.55 6.50 8.83
N PRO A 528 27.46 5.49 8.96
CA PRO A 528 27.41 4.52 10.06
C PRO A 528 27.54 5.13 11.46
N ASN A 529 28.38 6.15 11.62
CA ASN A 529 28.59 6.80 12.91
C ASN A 529 27.37 7.59 13.34
N LEU A 530 26.76 8.31 12.40
CA LEU A 530 25.52 9.06 12.68
C LEU A 530 24.36 8.10 12.96
N PHE A 531 24.24 7.01 12.20
CA PHE A 531 23.26 5.96 12.44
C PHE A 531 23.39 5.38 13.85
N ALA A 532 24.63 4.99 14.24
CA ALA A 532 24.91 4.43 15.56
C ALA A 532 24.60 5.44 16.68
N SER A 533 24.96 6.72 16.48
CA SER A 533 24.65 7.78 17.45
C SER A 533 23.15 8.00 17.64
N LEU A 534 22.39 8.11 16.55
CA LEU A 534 20.94 8.31 16.62
C LEU A 534 20.25 7.10 17.25
N LEU A 535 20.61 5.88 16.87
CA LEU A 535 20.07 4.65 17.46
C LEU A 535 20.44 4.53 18.93
N GLY A 536 21.69 4.88 19.29
CA GLY A 536 22.17 4.91 20.68
C GLY A 536 21.37 5.87 21.56
N ASN A 537 20.99 7.03 21.03
CA ASN A 537 20.16 8.00 21.76
C ASN A 537 18.77 7.39 22.06
N VAL A 538 18.15 6.71 21.10
CA VAL A 538 16.85 6.03 21.30
C VAL A 538 16.97 4.92 22.34
N PHE A 539 18.04 4.14 22.34
CA PHE A 539 18.25 3.11 23.36
C PHE A 539 18.55 3.70 24.74
N THR A 540 19.25 4.83 24.81
CA THR A 540 19.47 5.56 26.08
C THR A 540 18.13 6.04 26.65
N GLU A 541 17.28 6.59 25.83
CA GLU A 541 15.94 7.04 26.24
C GLU A 541 15.04 5.84 26.62
N SER A 542 15.10 4.77 25.86
CA SER A 542 14.41 3.52 26.18
C SER A 542 14.84 2.95 27.53
N TYR A 543 16.14 3.03 27.85
CA TYR A 543 16.67 2.63 29.14
C TYR A 543 16.18 3.54 30.26
N ARG A 544 16.11 4.86 30.08
CA ARG A 544 15.60 5.81 31.08
C ARG A 544 14.15 5.49 31.47
N VAL A 545 13.28 5.21 30.50
CA VAL A 545 11.87 4.93 30.76
C VAL A 545 11.60 3.49 31.22
N CYS A 546 12.53 2.56 30.98
CA CYS A 546 12.40 1.16 31.41
C CYS A 546 12.63 1.02 32.91
N ARG A 547 11.77 0.25 33.59
CA ARG A 547 11.92 -0.05 35.03
C ARG A 547 13.22 -0.83 35.29
N GLN A 548 13.76 -0.76 36.51
CA GLN A 548 14.99 -1.46 36.88
C GLN A 548 14.94 -2.98 36.67
N GLN A 549 13.78 -3.60 36.83
CA GLN A 549 13.55 -5.03 36.54
C GLN A 549 13.00 -5.28 35.16
N GLY A 550 12.79 -4.24 34.39
CA GLY A 550 12.31 -4.30 33.03
C GLY A 550 13.34 -4.90 32.06
N LYS A 551 12.92 -5.18 30.83
CA LYS A 551 13.78 -5.76 29.78
C LYS A 551 13.68 -4.92 28.51
N LEU A 552 14.83 -4.73 27.90
CA LEU A 552 14.99 -4.11 26.57
C LEU A 552 15.58 -5.14 25.61
#